data_f9397b642e70d6303bf31799bb15bfff
#
_entry.id   f9397b642e70d6303bf31799bb15bfff
#
_cell.length_a   1.000
_cell.length_b   1.000
_cell.length_c   1.000
_cell.angle_alpha   90.00
_cell.angle_beta   90.00
_cell.angle_gamma   90.00
#
_symmetry.space_group_name_H-M   'P 1'
#
loop_
_entity.id
_entity.type
_entity.pdbx_description
1 polymer ?
#
loop_
_entity_poly.entity_id
_entity_poly.type
_entity_poly.pdbx_seq_one_letter_code
_entity_poly.pdbx_strand_id
1 'polypeptide(L)'
;MIDLIDVSKSYGPGLPAVNHANLHIDKGEFVFVVGNSGSGKTTLIKLLMKELDSTSGQIIVSGERLEGMKHRRVAKYRRKLGVVFQ
;
A
#
# COMPACT_ATOMS: atom_id res chain seq x y z
N MET A 1 -1.55 -1.97 11.93
CA MET A 1 -1.26 -3.09 11.05
C MET A 1 -0.65 -2.65 9.72
N ILE A 2 -1.16 -1.61 9.12
CA ILE A 2 -0.59 -1.02 7.91
C ILE A 2 -0.10 0.38 8.24
N ASP A 3 1.17 0.64 7.96
CA ASP A 3 1.77 1.95 8.19
C ASP A 3 2.37 2.48 6.88
N LEU A 4 1.93 3.66 6.48
CA LEU A 4 2.53 4.39 5.38
C LEU A 4 3.32 5.55 5.97
N ILE A 5 4.59 5.65 5.61
CA ILE A 5 5.49 6.68 6.11
C ILE A 5 6.02 7.47 4.92
N ASP A 6 5.53 8.68 4.76
CA ASP A 6 5.95 9.61 3.71
C ASP A 6 5.91 8.98 2.31
N VAL A 7 4.84 8.27 2.00
CA VAL A 7 4.70 7.51 0.76
C VAL A 7 4.24 8.40 -0.38
N SER A 8 4.96 8.34 -1.49
CA SER A 8 4.58 9.03 -2.72
C SER A 8 4.60 8.06 -3.89
N LYS A 9 3.69 8.25 -4.84
CA LYS A 9 3.66 7.49 -6.08
C LYS A 9 3.36 8.41 -7.25
N SER A 10 4.30 8.45 -8.19
CA SER A 10 4.17 9.24 -9.41
C SER A 10 4.27 8.31 -10.61
N TYR A 11 3.39 8.50 -11.60
CA TYR A 11 3.39 7.72 -12.84
C TYR A 11 4.18 8.43 -13.96
N GLY A 12 4.72 9.60 -13.67
CA GLY A 12 5.45 10.39 -14.67
C GLY A 12 5.43 11.86 -14.27
N PRO A 13 5.77 12.76 -15.19
CA PRO A 13 5.74 14.20 -14.90
C PRO A 13 4.32 14.64 -14.55
N GLY A 14 4.21 15.57 -13.60
CA GLY A 14 2.93 16.08 -13.13
C GLY A 14 2.71 15.78 -11.66
N LEU A 15 1.45 15.92 -11.22
CA LEU A 15 1.10 15.70 -9.82
C LEU A 15 1.14 14.21 -9.48
N PRO A 16 1.72 13.84 -8.33
CA PRO A 16 1.73 12.44 -7.91
C PRO A 16 0.32 11.96 -7.57
N ALA A 17 0.04 10.68 -7.84
CA ALA A 17 -1.22 10.05 -7.48
C ALA A 17 -1.36 9.89 -5.97
N VAL A 18 -0.23 9.66 -5.28
CA VAL A 18 -0.14 9.66 -3.82
C VAL A 18 1.00 10.59 -3.46
N ASN A 19 0.77 11.52 -2.53
CA ASN A 19 1.71 12.58 -2.21
C ASN A 19 1.99 12.65 -0.72
N HIS A 20 3.18 12.19 -0.32
CA HIS A 20 3.66 12.23 1.07
C HIS A 20 2.62 11.72 2.07
N ALA A 21 2.03 10.56 1.78
CA ALA A 21 1.01 9.99 2.63
C ALA A 21 1.61 9.41 3.90
N ASN A 22 1.07 9.83 5.04
CA ASN A 22 1.39 9.27 6.35
C ASN A 22 0.09 8.75 6.93
N LEU A 23 0.00 7.44 7.12
CA LEU A 23 -1.26 6.83 7.48
C LEU A 23 -1.02 5.55 8.27
N HIS A 24 -1.82 5.36 9.30
CA HIS A 24 -1.85 4.11 10.04
C HIS A 24 -3.26 3.52 9.90
N ILE A 25 -3.33 2.27 9.47
CA ILE A 25 -4.60 1.59 9.26
C ILE A 25 -4.63 0.31 10.07
N ASP A 26 -5.60 0.18 10.96
CA ASP A 26 -5.83 -1.05 11.70
C ASP A 26 -6.67 -2.01 10.86
N LYS A 27 -6.69 -3.28 11.26
CA LYS A 27 -7.38 -4.33 10.52
C LYS A 27 -8.85 -3.99 10.20
N GLY A 28 -9.58 -3.45 11.18
CA GLY A 28 -10.99 -3.10 11.00
C GLY A 28 -11.21 -1.87 10.11
N GLU A 29 -10.23 -0.99 10.04
CA GLU A 29 -10.32 0.26 9.29
C GLU A 29 -10.10 0.08 7.79
N PHE A 30 -9.44 -0.99 7.38
CA PHE A 30 -9.13 -1.23 5.98
C PHE A 30 -10.39 -1.32 5.11
N VAL A 31 -11.46 -1.85 5.66
CA VAL A 31 -12.74 -1.96 4.95
C VAL A 31 -13.25 -0.60 4.51
N PHE A 32 -13.10 0.43 5.35
CA PHE A 32 -13.52 1.79 5.00
C PHE A 32 -12.66 2.38 3.87
N VAL A 33 -11.38 2.09 3.87
CA VAL A 33 -10.48 2.58 2.82
C VAL A 33 -10.85 1.98 1.47
N VAL A 34 -11.12 0.67 1.44
CA VAL A 34 -11.49 -0.04 0.21
C VAL A 34 -12.88 0.36 -0.25
N GLY A 35 -13.81 0.57 0.68
CA GLY A 35 -15.19 0.88 0.36
C GLY A 35 -15.43 2.27 -0.20
N ASN A 36 -14.50 3.20 0.00
CA ASN A 36 -14.61 4.55 -0.50
C ASN A 36 -14.01 4.66 -1.90
N SER A 37 -14.76 5.19 -2.85
CA SER A 37 -14.23 5.45 -4.18
C SER A 37 -13.49 6.78 -4.22
N GLY A 38 -12.35 6.81 -4.92
CA GLY A 38 -11.55 8.01 -5.06
C GLY A 38 -10.28 7.69 -5.84
N SER A 39 -9.78 8.63 -6.63
CA SER A 39 -8.68 8.39 -7.55
C SER A 39 -7.39 7.92 -6.87
N GLY A 40 -7.07 8.46 -5.70
CA GLY A 40 -5.86 8.08 -4.97
C GLY A 40 -5.95 6.72 -4.31
N LYS A 41 -7.14 6.21 -4.07
CA LYS A 41 -7.34 4.95 -3.35
C LYS A 41 -7.02 3.73 -4.19
N THR A 42 -7.31 3.77 -5.48
CA THR A 42 -6.93 2.68 -6.39
C THR A 42 -5.42 2.51 -6.40
N THR A 43 -4.68 3.61 -6.48
CA THR A 43 -3.22 3.58 -6.43
C THR A 43 -2.73 3.04 -5.09
N LEU A 44 -3.34 3.48 -4.00
CA LEU A 44 -2.97 3.03 -2.66
C LEU A 44 -3.17 1.51 -2.51
N ILE A 45 -4.30 1.00 -2.97
CA ILE A 45 -4.58 -0.44 -2.93
C ILE A 45 -3.55 -1.23 -3.74
N LYS A 46 -3.20 -0.74 -4.92
CA LYS A 46 -2.20 -1.38 -5.76
C LYS A 46 -0.82 -1.40 -5.11
N LEU A 47 -0.46 -0.34 -4.40
CA LEU A 47 0.78 -0.30 -3.63
C LEU A 47 0.76 -1.33 -2.50
N LEU A 48 -0.35 -1.46 -1.79
CA LEU A 48 -0.50 -2.42 -0.69
C LEU A 48 -0.50 -3.86 -1.20
N MET A 49 -1.02 -4.10 -2.39
CA MET A 49 -1.01 -5.43 -3.01
C MET A 49 0.31 -5.74 -3.71
N LYS A 50 1.26 -4.83 -3.66
CA LYS A 50 2.56 -4.97 -4.31
C LYS A 50 2.46 -5.10 -5.83
N GLU A 51 1.40 -4.59 -6.43
CA GLU A 51 1.26 -4.48 -7.88
C GLU A 51 2.05 -3.30 -8.43
N LEU A 52 2.27 -2.29 -7.59
CA LEU A 52 3.08 -1.10 -7.89
C LEU A 52 4.09 -0.90 -6.78
N ASP A 53 5.21 -0.29 -7.12
CA ASP A 53 6.18 0.16 -6.12
C ASP A 53 6.03 1.65 -5.90
N SER A 54 6.18 2.09 -4.64
CA SER A 54 6.17 3.51 -4.32
C SER A 54 7.37 4.21 -4.93
N THR A 55 7.19 5.48 -5.29
CA THR A 55 8.30 6.30 -5.78
C THR A 55 9.24 6.65 -4.62
N SER A 56 8.68 6.89 -3.45
CA SER A 56 9.45 7.18 -2.23
C SER A 56 8.62 6.81 -1.00
N GLY A 57 9.27 6.80 0.15
CA GLY A 57 8.63 6.48 1.42
C GLY A 57 8.70 5.01 1.76
N GLN A 58 8.02 4.65 2.84
CA GLN A 58 8.02 3.27 3.36
C GLN A 58 6.59 2.78 3.57
N ILE A 59 6.35 1.53 3.21
CA ILE A 59 5.08 0.86 3.48
C ILE A 59 5.38 -0.38 4.31
N ILE A 60 4.77 -0.46 5.48
CA ILE A 60 4.96 -1.59 6.40
C ILE A 60 3.60 -2.22 6.66
N VAL A 61 3.49 -3.51 6.39
CA VAL A 61 2.25 -4.26 6.60
C VAL A 61 2.54 -5.43 7.53
N SER A 62 1.91 -5.43 8.70
CA SER A 62 2.10 -6.46 9.72
C SER A 62 3.58 -6.69 10.03
N GLY A 63 4.35 -5.60 10.12
CA GLY A 63 5.77 -5.66 10.42
C GLY A 63 6.68 -5.94 9.23
N GLU A 64 6.12 -6.15 8.03
CA GLU A 64 6.92 -6.40 6.83
C GLU A 64 7.02 -5.15 5.96
N ARG A 65 8.24 -4.78 5.60
CA ARG A 65 8.48 -3.68 4.68
C ARG A 65 8.31 -4.17 3.25
N LEU A 66 7.54 -3.42 2.46
CA LEU A 66 7.29 -3.78 1.07
C LEU A 66 8.42 -3.37 0.13
N GLU A 67 9.20 -2.34 0.47
CA GLU A 67 10.31 -1.88 -0.35
C GLU A 67 11.40 -2.95 -0.43
N GLY A 68 11.82 -3.28 -1.64
CA GLY A 68 12.87 -4.28 -1.84
C GLY A 68 12.45 -5.72 -1.60
N MET A 69 11.16 -5.96 -1.43
CA MET A 69 10.67 -7.32 -1.22
C MET A 69 10.95 -8.20 -2.44
N LYS A 70 11.56 -9.36 -2.20
CA LYS A 70 11.90 -10.27 -3.28
C LYS A 70 10.66 -10.89 -3.90
N HIS A 71 10.76 -11.21 -5.19
CA HIS A 71 9.62 -11.70 -5.97
C HIS A 71 8.90 -12.89 -5.34
N ARG A 72 9.65 -13.89 -4.86
CA ARG A 72 9.04 -15.07 -4.22
C ARG A 72 8.38 -14.73 -2.88
N ARG A 73 8.86 -13.71 -2.19
CA ARG A 73 8.26 -13.24 -0.94
C ARG A 73 6.94 -12.54 -1.20
N VAL A 74 6.82 -11.85 -2.33
CA VAL A 74 5.59 -11.17 -2.73
C VAL A 74 4.41 -12.14 -2.80
N ALA A 75 4.61 -13.34 -3.34
CA ALA A 75 3.55 -14.33 -3.41
C ALA A 75 3.04 -14.73 -2.03
N LYS A 76 3.95 -14.95 -1.09
CA LYS A 76 3.58 -15.26 0.31
C LYS A 76 2.89 -14.09 0.97
N TYR A 77 3.38 -12.89 0.74
CA TYR A 77 2.78 -11.66 1.27
C TYR A 77 1.34 -11.49 0.79
N ARG A 78 1.09 -11.68 -0.50
CA ARG A 78 -0.25 -11.54 -1.07
C ARG A 78 -1.24 -12.55 -0.48
N ARG A 79 -0.81 -13.78 -0.25
CA ARG A 79 -1.66 -14.80 0.39
C ARG A 79 -2.00 -14.41 1.82
N LYS A 80 -1.02 -13.93 2.57
CA LYS A 80 -1.22 -13.45 3.93
C LYS A 80 -2.19 -12.28 3.97
N LEU A 81 -2.06 -11.35 3.03
CA LEU A 81 -2.91 -10.17 2.93
C LEU A 81 -4.36 -10.57 2.62
N GLY A 82 -4.56 -11.53 1.73
CA GLY A 82 -5.89 -12.02 1.39
C GLY A 82 -6.62 -12.60 2.59
N VAL A 83 -5.92 -13.33 3.44
CA VAL A 83 -6.50 -13.88 4.68
C VAL A 83 -6.88 -12.77 5.65
N VAL A 84 -6.04 -11.73 5.76
CA VAL A 84 -6.26 -10.63 6.69
C VAL A 84 -7.44 -9.75 6.27
N PHE A 85 -7.65 -9.58 4.97
CA PHE A 85 -8.65 -8.64 4.44
C PHE A 85 -9.95 -9.29 3.95
N GLN A 86 -10.11 -10.55 4.21
CA GLN A 86 -11.37 -11.23 3.92
C GLN A 86 -12.41 -11.01 5.01
#